data_f4cc6c7688928e21f4864cebadab7bcd
#
_entry.id   f4cc6c7688928e21f4864cebadab7bcd
#
_cell.length_a   1.000
_cell.length_b   1.000
_cell.length_c   1.000
_cell.angle_alpha   90.00
_cell.angle_beta   90.00
_cell.angle_gamma   90.00
#
_symmetry.space_group_name_H-M   'P 1'
#
loop_
_entity.id
_entity.type
_entity.pdbx_description
1 polymer ?
#
loop_
_entity_poly.entity_id
_entity_poly.type
_entity_poly.pdbx_seq_one_letter_code
_entity_poly.pdbx_strand_id
1 'polypeptide(L)'
;MTTWAQGALARLGQRCPGWFEALALDMSARGSSANALEHLRQVERCILAGAGDPEAVLEAVRASGRSVGATARLVGEFFEREGLCRALDDTDERARGRRARRLGRLGPSLRPVVGAFAEHLLGQRKRARLLGSNGLSDTTIEHRLADIAAFGALLGERGIDDWAAVSAGDVDAFLVANMNSRVASLRAFFAFAKQRKVVLVDPTAGVDHRSPKGFSGRVLLRSEQRELLGRWARPDVNANERAAGLLSLLHGAGSYELRHLLAEDIDLDRSRVVLGRRRFAVPVDPITVAALRACLAARESLVTENPHLIITKDSRMHTRPCSQYYVFHLFDDLGVSPQVLRQTRLVHVAHRADPRVLAIAFGLTEGGALHYMADSVDHEELAFGAKP
;
A
#
# COMPACT_ATOMS: atom_id res chain seq x y z
N MET A 1 16.36 -26.61 15.99
CA MET A 1 14.87 -26.64 16.07
C MET A 1 14.44 -26.23 17.46
N THR A 2 13.43 -25.38 17.57
CA THR A 2 12.91 -24.87 18.85
C THR A 2 12.08 -25.93 19.59
N THR A 3 11.97 -25.81 20.92
CA THR A 3 11.19 -26.76 21.75
C THR A 3 9.72 -26.87 21.33
N TRP A 4 9.11 -25.77 20.88
CA TRP A 4 7.72 -25.79 20.42
C TRP A 4 7.55 -26.51 19.06
N ALA A 5 8.54 -26.46 18.17
CA ALA A 5 8.52 -27.20 16.92
C ALA A 5 8.68 -28.72 17.16
N GLN A 6 9.55 -29.10 18.09
CA GLN A 6 9.67 -30.51 18.57
C GLN A 6 8.36 -31.03 19.17
N GLY A 7 7.68 -30.17 19.97
CA GLY A 7 6.38 -30.51 20.52
C GLY A 7 5.29 -30.72 19.46
N ALA A 8 5.29 -29.96 18.37
CA ALA A 8 4.34 -30.15 17.27
C ALA A 8 4.59 -31.48 16.53
N LEU A 9 5.84 -31.79 16.23
CA LEU A 9 6.22 -33.07 15.62
C LEU A 9 5.82 -34.27 16.49
N ALA A 10 6.06 -34.19 17.80
CA ALA A 10 5.69 -35.23 18.74
C ALA A 10 4.15 -35.47 18.79
N ARG A 11 3.33 -34.39 18.72
CA ARG A 11 1.88 -34.53 18.73
C ARG A 11 1.31 -35.13 17.43
N LEU A 12 1.94 -34.85 16.30
CA LEU A 12 1.56 -35.45 15.01
C LEU A 12 1.94 -36.92 14.92
N GLY A 13 3.07 -37.31 15.51
CA GLY A 13 3.51 -38.69 15.52
C GLY A 13 3.54 -39.35 14.12
N GLN A 14 2.85 -40.45 13.95
CA GLN A 14 2.76 -41.17 12.66
C GLN A 14 1.92 -40.39 11.58
N ARG A 15 1.18 -39.38 11.96
CA ARG A 15 0.43 -38.53 11.01
C ARG A 15 1.27 -37.38 10.48
N CYS A 16 2.53 -37.27 10.92
CA CYS A 16 3.41 -36.20 10.50
C CYS A 16 3.82 -36.37 9.03
N PRO A 17 3.40 -35.45 8.11
CA PRO A 17 3.87 -35.53 6.74
C PRO A 17 5.39 -35.23 6.68
N GLY A 18 6.09 -35.82 5.73
CA GLY A 18 7.55 -35.66 5.61
C GLY A 18 8.02 -34.20 5.40
N TRP A 19 7.18 -33.36 4.81
CA TRP A 19 7.46 -31.93 4.60
C TRP A 19 7.27 -31.07 5.88
N PHE A 20 6.54 -31.57 6.89
CA PHE A 20 6.20 -30.77 8.07
C PHE A 20 7.42 -30.46 8.96
N GLU A 21 8.38 -31.38 9.05
CA GLU A 21 9.61 -31.13 9.77
C GLU A 21 10.44 -30.02 9.13
N ALA A 22 10.55 -30.01 7.80
CA ALA A 22 11.23 -28.95 7.05
C ALA A 22 10.52 -27.60 7.24
N LEU A 23 9.19 -27.55 7.21
CA LEU A 23 8.39 -26.36 7.52
C LEU A 23 8.65 -25.87 8.95
N ALA A 24 8.68 -26.78 9.92
CA ALA A 24 8.92 -26.44 11.32
C ALA A 24 10.33 -25.88 11.54
N LEU A 25 11.35 -26.42 10.84
CA LEU A 25 12.71 -25.90 10.84
C LEU A 25 12.79 -24.51 10.21
N ASP A 26 12.19 -24.32 9.04
CA ASP A 26 12.14 -23.03 8.33
C ASP A 26 11.48 -21.95 9.20
N MET A 27 10.32 -22.25 9.78
CA MET A 27 9.64 -21.33 10.68
C MET A 27 10.43 -21.03 11.96
N SER A 28 11.16 -22.03 12.49
CA SER A 28 12.01 -21.85 13.67
C SER A 28 13.21 -20.94 13.39
N ALA A 29 13.75 -20.98 12.18
CA ALA A 29 14.89 -20.16 11.78
C ALA A 29 14.49 -18.70 11.51
N ARG A 30 13.32 -18.48 10.91
CA ARG A 30 12.89 -17.15 10.47
C ARG A 30 12.01 -16.40 11.48
N GLY A 31 11.22 -17.11 12.29
CA GLY A 31 10.16 -16.54 13.10
C GLY A 31 10.57 -15.99 14.46
N SER A 32 9.83 -14.98 14.96
CA SER A 32 9.71 -14.83 16.40
C SER A 32 8.89 -15.99 16.93
N SER A 33 9.28 -16.53 18.09
CA SER A 33 8.67 -17.76 18.64
C SER A 33 7.14 -17.74 18.71
N ALA A 34 6.52 -16.59 19.01
CA ALA A 34 5.08 -16.48 19.16
C ALA A 34 4.31 -16.59 17.84
N ASN A 35 4.73 -15.85 16.80
CA ASN A 35 4.03 -15.86 15.49
C ASN A 35 4.27 -17.19 14.76
N ALA A 36 5.51 -17.67 14.77
CA ALA A 36 5.86 -18.95 14.14
C ALA A 36 5.09 -20.12 14.77
N LEU A 37 4.98 -20.12 16.10
CA LEU A 37 4.20 -21.10 16.84
C LEU A 37 2.72 -21.12 16.45
N GLU A 38 2.10 -19.95 16.30
CA GLU A 38 0.67 -19.87 15.94
C GLU A 38 0.44 -20.40 14.52
N HIS A 39 1.32 -20.03 13.56
CA HIS A 39 1.24 -20.55 12.20
C HIS A 39 1.40 -22.08 12.17
N LEU A 40 2.38 -22.60 12.89
CA LEU A 40 2.63 -24.05 12.95
C LEU A 40 1.46 -24.80 13.60
N ARG A 41 0.90 -24.27 14.70
CA ARG A 41 -0.30 -24.84 15.35
C ARG A 41 -1.51 -24.89 14.43
N GLN A 42 -1.65 -23.91 13.56
CA GLN A 42 -2.75 -23.87 12.61
C GLN A 42 -2.59 -24.98 11.56
N VAL A 43 -1.37 -25.16 11.03
CA VAL A 43 -1.05 -26.26 10.11
C VAL A 43 -1.24 -27.62 10.79
N GLU A 44 -0.72 -27.78 12.02
CA GLU A 44 -0.89 -28.98 12.83
C GLU A 44 -2.37 -29.37 13.00
N ARG A 45 -3.23 -28.40 13.32
CA ARG A 45 -4.68 -28.62 13.43
C ARG A 45 -5.30 -29.13 12.13
N CYS A 46 -4.87 -28.60 10.97
CA CYS A 46 -5.35 -29.05 9.67
C CYS A 46 -4.92 -30.50 9.37
N ILE A 47 -3.68 -30.86 9.71
CA ILE A 47 -3.17 -32.24 9.55
C ILE A 47 -3.94 -33.20 10.46
N LEU A 48 -4.15 -32.84 11.72
CA LEU A 48 -4.92 -33.65 12.67
C LEU A 48 -6.38 -33.82 12.23
N ALA A 49 -6.95 -32.83 11.52
CA ALA A 49 -8.29 -32.90 10.92
C ALA A 49 -8.35 -33.72 9.62
N GLY A 50 -7.22 -34.29 9.15
CA GLY A 50 -7.18 -35.20 8.00
C GLY A 50 -6.56 -34.63 6.72
N ALA A 51 -6.09 -33.37 6.73
CA ALA A 51 -5.37 -32.82 5.58
C ALA A 51 -3.92 -33.30 5.60
N GLY A 52 -3.53 -34.24 4.72
CA GLY A 52 -2.20 -34.85 4.72
C GLY A 52 -1.29 -34.34 3.60
N ASP A 53 -1.86 -33.97 2.46
CA ASP A 53 -1.10 -33.44 1.33
C ASP A 53 -1.03 -31.90 1.35
N PRO A 54 -0.03 -31.28 0.69
CA PRO A 54 0.18 -29.84 0.71
C PRO A 54 -1.02 -29.01 0.21
N GLU A 55 -1.72 -29.46 -0.82
CA GLU A 55 -2.89 -28.73 -1.38
C GLU A 55 -4.06 -28.77 -0.40
N ALA A 56 -4.37 -29.94 0.16
CA ALA A 56 -5.44 -30.08 1.16
C ALA A 56 -5.14 -29.26 2.42
N VAL A 57 -3.89 -29.17 2.86
CA VAL A 57 -3.47 -28.30 3.97
C VAL A 57 -3.68 -26.84 3.64
N LEU A 58 -3.29 -26.37 2.45
CA LEU A 58 -3.52 -24.99 2.04
C LEU A 58 -5.00 -24.64 2.00
N GLU A 59 -5.84 -25.52 1.49
CA GLU A 59 -7.29 -25.35 1.47
C GLU A 59 -7.88 -25.31 2.89
N ALA A 60 -7.49 -26.25 3.73
CA ALA A 60 -7.95 -26.32 5.12
C ALA A 60 -7.52 -25.10 5.94
N VAL A 61 -6.27 -24.65 5.77
CA VAL A 61 -5.76 -23.43 6.39
C VAL A 61 -6.55 -22.21 5.91
N ARG A 62 -6.96 -22.13 4.65
CA ARG A 62 -7.80 -21.06 4.10
C ARG A 62 -9.21 -21.06 4.67
N ALA A 63 -9.80 -22.22 4.83
CA ALA A 63 -11.17 -22.38 5.34
C ALA A 63 -11.29 -22.02 6.83
N SER A 64 -10.22 -22.07 7.61
CA SER A 64 -10.25 -22.07 9.08
C SER A 64 -10.40 -20.70 9.78
N GLY A 65 -10.54 -19.53 9.08
CA GLY A 65 -10.97 -18.28 9.73
C GLY A 65 -10.06 -17.03 9.64
N ARG A 66 -10.16 -16.08 10.57
CA ARG A 66 -9.71 -14.67 10.45
C ARG A 66 -8.21 -14.41 10.31
N SER A 67 -7.33 -15.24 10.85
CA SER A 67 -5.86 -15.10 10.81
C SER A 67 -5.23 -15.80 9.61
N VAL A 68 -6.01 -16.45 8.81
CA VAL A 68 -5.71 -17.44 7.79
C VAL A 68 -4.83 -16.93 6.66
N GLY A 69 -5.01 -15.67 6.32
CA GLY A 69 -4.29 -15.10 5.18
C GLY A 69 -2.77 -15.08 5.32
N ALA A 70 -2.26 -14.92 6.54
CA ALA A 70 -0.81 -14.91 6.79
C ALA A 70 -0.25 -16.34 6.77
N THR A 71 -0.91 -17.28 7.45
CA THR A 71 -0.50 -18.69 7.50
C THR A 71 -0.54 -19.35 6.13
N ALA A 72 -1.67 -19.21 5.40
CA ALA A 72 -1.81 -19.79 4.07
C ALA A 72 -0.77 -19.28 3.08
N ARG A 73 -0.40 -18.00 3.17
CA ARG A 73 0.66 -17.43 2.33
C ARG A 73 2.03 -18.00 2.67
N LEU A 74 2.38 -18.02 3.96
CA LEU A 74 3.66 -18.48 4.44
C LEU A 74 3.87 -19.96 4.07
N VAL A 75 2.85 -20.77 4.32
CA VAL A 75 2.88 -22.21 3.98
C VAL A 75 2.87 -22.40 2.46
N GLY A 76 2.12 -21.59 1.71
CA GLY A 76 2.12 -21.64 0.25
C GLY A 76 3.46 -21.26 -0.37
N GLU A 77 4.11 -20.19 0.13
CA GLU A 77 5.46 -19.79 -0.31
C GLU A 77 6.50 -20.87 0.03
N PHE A 78 6.38 -21.53 1.20
CA PHE A 78 7.22 -22.67 1.56
C PHE A 78 7.00 -23.83 0.59
N PHE A 79 5.75 -24.26 0.36
CA PHE A 79 5.45 -25.38 -0.54
C PHE A 79 5.88 -25.11 -2.00
N GLU A 80 5.75 -23.88 -2.47
CA GLU A 80 6.20 -23.51 -3.81
C GLU A 80 7.73 -23.59 -3.93
N ARG A 81 8.45 -23.13 -2.92
CA ARG A 81 9.93 -23.20 -2.86
C ARG A 81 10.43 -24.63 -2.80
N GLU A 82 9.79 -25.49 -2.03
CA GLU A 82 10.12 -26.91 -1.92
C GLU A 82 9.58 -27.75 -3.11
N GLY A 83 8.91 -27.12 -4.07
CA GLY A 83 8.34 -27.81 -5.24
C GLY A 83 7.18 -28.77 -4.92
N LEU A 84 6.54 -28.61 -3.77
CA LEU A 84 5.48 -29.50 -3.28
C LEU A 84 4.12 -29.18 -3.88
N CYS A 85 3.78 -27.90 -4.02
CA CYS A 85 2.63 -27.42 -4.77
C CYS A 85 2.81 -25.95 -5.15
N ARG A 86 2.02 -25.47 -6.11
CA ARG A 86 2.05 -24.07 -6.50
C ARG A 86 1.30 -23.21 -5.49
N ALA A 87 1.91 -22.10 -5.06
CA ALA A 87 1.24 -21.14 -4.21
C ALA A 87 0.02 -20.56 -4.96
N LEU A 88 -1.15 -20.65 -4.32
CA LEU A 88 -2.38 -20.11 -4.91
C LEU A 88 -2.40 -18.59 -4.74
N ASP A 89 -2.52 -17.86 -5.85
CA ASP A 89 -2.76 -16.41 -5.80
C ASP A 89 -4.23 -16.13 -5.43
N ASP A 90 -4.45 -15.88 -4.15
CA ASP A 90 -5.76 -15.52 -3.61
C ASP A 90 -6.04 -14.02 -3.57
N THR A 91 -5.19 -13.22 -4.19
CA THR A 91 -5.28 -11.76 -4.16
C THR A 91 -6.62 -11.27 -4.70
N ASP A 92 -7.06 -11.82 -5.83
CA ASP A 92 -8.35 -11.47 -6.43
C ASP A 92 -9.54 -11.98 -5.62
N GLU A 93 -9.44 -13.14 -5.00
CA GLU A 93 -10.49 -13.70 -4.14
C GLU A 93 -10.66 -12.88 -2.87
N ARG A 94 -9.58 -12.50 -2.21
CA ARG A 94 -9.60 -11.60 -1.05
C ARG A 94 -10.17 -10.24 -1.39
N ALA A 95 -9.78 -9.67 -2.53
CA ALA A 95 -10.33 -8.42 -3.01
C ALA A 95 -11.84 -8.56 -3.29
N ARG A 96 -12.27 -9.68 -3.86
CA ARG A 96 -13.70 -10.00 -4.05
C ARG A 96 -14.44 -10.10 -2.71
N GLY A 97 -13.89 -10.81 -1.74
CA GLY A 97 -14.45 -10.93 -0.40
C GLY A 97 -14.56 -9.59 0.33
N ARG A 98 -13.54 -8.71 0.20
CA ARG A 98 -13.62 -7.35 0.78
C ARG A 98 -14.71 -6.51 0.12
N ARG A 99 -14.84 -6.56 -1.21
CA ARG A 99 -15.91 -5.88 -1.95
C ARG A 99 -17.29 -6.39 -1.54
N ALA A 100 -17.47 -7.70 -1.47
CA ALA A 100 -18.73 -8.30 -1.03
C ALA A 100 -19.16 -7.84 0.37
N ARG A 101 -18.22 -7.78 1.33
CA ARG A 101 -18.51 -7.24 2.68
C ARG A 101 -18.93 -5.78 2.67
N ARG A 102 -18.34 -4.96 1.79
CA ARG A 102 -18.74 -3.53 1.65
C ARG A 102 -20.12 -3.39 1.05
N LEU A 103 -20.41 -4.14 0.00
CA LEU A 103 -21.76 -4.18 -0.61
C LEU A 103 -22.80 -4.68 0.38
N GLY A 104 -22.46 -5.62 1.25
CA GLY A 104 -23.34 -6.14 2.28
C GLY A 104 -23.81 -5.11 3.33
N ARG A 105 -23.11 -3.97 3.45
CA ARG A 105 -23.49 -2.86 4.34
C ARG A 105 -24.59 -1.97 3.77
N LEU A 106 -24.86 -2.07 2.47
CA LEU A 106 -25.88 -1.30 1.79
C LEU A 106 -27.27 -1.94 1.96
N GLY A 107 -28.29 -1.10 2.03
CA GLY A 107 -29.69 -1.54 1.96
C GLY A 107 -29.95 -2.36 0.69
N PRO A 108 -30.91 -3.29 0.73
CA PRO A 108 -31.21 -4.20 -0.39
C PRO A 108 -31.47 -3.47 -1.72
N SER A 109 -32.18 -2.35 -1.67
CA SER A 109 -32.57 -1.55 -2.85
C SER A 109 -31.37 -0.81 -3.48
N LEU A 110 -30.45 -0.30 -2.66
CA LEU A 110 -29.27 0.45 -3.12
C LEU A 110 -28.14 -0.44 -3.63
N ARG A 111 -28.05 -1.67 -3.13
CA ARG A 111 -26.94 -2.61 -3.38
C ARG A 111 -26.72 -2.99 -4.85
N PRO A 112 -27.75 -3.28 -5.67
CA PRO A 112 -27.55 -3.75 -7.04
C PRO A 112 -26.79 -2.75 -7.90
N VAL A 113 -27.09 -1.45 -7.78
CA VAL A 113 -26.42 -0.38 -8.56
C VAL A 113 -24.96 -0.26 -8.18
N VAL A 114 -24.63 -0.34 -6.89
CA VAL A 114 -23.23 -0.28 -6.42
C VAL A 114 -22.48 -1.55 -6.83
N GLY A 115 -23.13 -2.70 -6.87
CA GLY A 115 -22.57 -3.94 -7.43
C GLY A 115 -22.19 -3.77 -8.91
N ALA A 116 -23.11 -3.22 -9.71
CA ALA A 116 -22.86 -2.92 -11.12
C ALA A 116 -21.73 -1.87 -11.31
N PHE A 117 -21.64 -0.90 -10.42
CA PHE A 117 -20.53 0.07 -10.40
C PHE A 117 -19.17 -0.61 -10.08
N ALA A 118 -19.14 -1.55 -9.13
CA ALA A 118 -17.94 -2.31 -8.83
C ALA A 118 -17.44 -3.08 -10.06
N GLU A 119 -18.34 -3.76 -10.78
CA GLU A 119 -17.99 -4.46 -12.02
C GLU A 119 -17.55 -3.50 -13.14
N HIS A 120 -18.14 -2.31 -13.22
CA HIS A 120 -17.71 -1.26 -14.15
C HIS A 120 -16.25 -0.83 -13.88
N LEU A 121 -15.89 -0.58 -12.63
CA LEU A 121 -14.52 -0.21 -12.23
C LEU A 121 -13.51 -1.32 -12.54
N LEU A 122 -13.86 -2.58 -12.30
CA LEU A 122 -13.05 -3.75 -12.65
C LEU A 122 -12.87 -3.86 -14.16
N GLY A 123 -13.92 -3.63 -14.92
CA GLY A 123 -13.88 -3.57 -16.39
C GLY A 123 -13.00 -2.45 -16.93
N GLN A 124 -13.05 -1.25 -16.32
CA GLN A 124 -12.14 -0.16 -16.65
C GLN A 124 -10.68 -0.54 -16.38
N ARG A 125 -10.38 -1.15 -15.23
CA ARG A 125 -9.04 -1.65 -14.89
C ARG A 125 -8.54 -2.66 -15.92
N LYS A 126 -9.37 -3.64 -16.28
CA LYS A 126 -9.02 -4.66 -17.28
C LYS A 126 -8.68 -4.03 -18.63
N ARG A 127 -9.51 -3.10 -19.10
CA ARG A 127 -9.27 -2.39 -20.37
C ARG A 127 -7.97 -1.57 -20.33
N ALA A 128 -7.74 -0.81 -19.25
CA ALA A 128 -6.53 -0.02 -19.08
C ALA A 128 -5.27 -0.89 -19.15
N ARG A 129 -5.28 -2.05 -18.47
CA ARG A 129 -4.15 -3.00 -18.51
C ARG A 129 -3.92 -3.58 -19.91
N LEU A 130 -4.98 -3.91 -20.66
CA LEU A 130 -4.88 -4.39 -22.02
C LEU A 130 -4.28 -3.32 -22.96
N LEU A 131 -4.51 -2.04 -22.68
CA LEU A 131 -3.95 -0.91 -23.43
C LEU A 131 -2.55 -0.48 -22.93
N GLY A 132 -1.93 -1.26 -22.06
CA GLY A 132 -0.60 -0.97 -21.52
C GLY A 132 -0.56 0.22 -20.53
N SER A 133 -1.72 0.69 -20.06
CA SER A 133 -1.80 1.78 -19.09
C SER A 133 -2.03 1.27 -17.67
N ASN A 134 -1.70 2.11 -16.68
CA ASN A 134 -1.94 1.79 -15.26
C ASN A 134 -3.46 1.84 -14.99
N GLY A 135 -4.07 0.67 -14.82
CA GLY A 135 -5.46 0.57 -14.37
C GLY A 135 -5.62 0.92 -12.87
N LEU A 136 -6.87 1.15 -12.46
CA LEU A 136 -7.19 1.38 -11.05
C LEU A 136 -6.65 0.26 -10.14
N SER A 137 -6.02 0.62 -9.03
CA SER A 137 -5.60 -0.35 -8.02
C SER A 137 -6.80 -0.93 -7.28
N ASP A 138 -6.66 -2.13 -6.69
CA ASP A 138 -7.70 -2.69 -5.82
C ASP A 138 -8.03 -1.75 -4.66
N THR A 139 -7.01 -1.13 -4.07
CA THR A 139 -7.17 -0.13 -3.01
C THR A 139 -8.03 1.05 -3.46
N THR A 140 -7.82 1.57 -4.66
CA THR A 140 -8.62 2.68 -5.21
C THR A 140 -10.08 2.25 -5.42
N ILE A 141 -10.30 1.06 -5.97
CA ILE A 141 -11.66 0.52 -6.16
C ILE A 141 -12.34 0.33 -4.81
N GLU A 142 -11.63 -0.24 -3.85
CA GLU A 142 -12.17 -0.48 -2.51
C GLU A 142 -12.47 0.81 -1.74
N HIS A 143 -11.66 1.85 -1.87
CA HIS A 143 -11.94 3.16 -1.27
C HIS A 143 -13.19 3.78 -1.88
N ARG A 144 -13.33 3.78 -3.21
CA ARG A 144 -14.55 4.28 -3.86
C ARG A 144 -15.80 3.54 -3.37
N LEU A 145 -15.74 2.20 -3.30
CA LEU A 145 -16.87 1.43 -2.80
C LEU A 145 -17.15 1.67 -1.31
N ALA A 146 -16.11 1.94 -0.50
CA ALA A 146 -16.29 2.28 0.91
C ALA A 146 -16.99 3.64 1.08
N ASP A 147 -16.61 4.63 0.27
CA ASP A 147 -17.24 5.96 0.29
C ASP A 147 -18.72 5.86 -0.11
N ILE A 148 -19.03 5.10 -1.18
CA ILE A 148 -20.41 4.90 -1.62
C ILE A 148 -21.22 4.10 -0.59
N ALA A 149 -20.62 3.10 0.06
CA ALA A 149 -21.29 2.35 1.12
C ALA A 149 -21.57 3.23 2.35
N ALA A 150 -20.63 4.13 2.71
CA ALA A 150 -20.85 5.09 3.79
C ALA A 150 -21.93 6.11 3.44
N PHE A 151 -21.98 6.58 2.18
CA PHE A 151 -23.05 7.43 1.70
C PHE A 151 -24.40 6.72 1.71
N GLY A 152 -24.46 5.48 1.24
CA GLY A 152 -25.66 4.65 1.30
C GLY A 152 -26.19 4.40 2.72
N ALA A 153 -25.29 4.32 3.73
CA ALA A 153 -25.67 4.23 5.12
C ALA A 153 -26.37 5.53 5.60
N LEU A 154 -25.79 6.71 5.27
CA LEU A 154 -26.41 8.00 5.55
C LEU A 154 -27.80 8.13 4.89
N LEU A 155 -27.93 7.69 3.64
CA LEU A 155 -29.22 7.68 2.94
C LEU A 155 -30.25 6.79 3.66
N GLY A 156 -29.84 5.62 4.12
CA GLY A 156 -30.69 4.71 4.91
C GLY A 156 -31.17 5.34 6.23
N GLU A 157 -30.30 6.08 6.94
CA GLU A 157 -30.68 6.84 8.15
C GLU A 157 -31.70 7.93 7.87
N ARG A 158 -31.76 8.43 6.63
CA ARG A 158 -32.73 9.42 6.15
C ARG A 158 -33.98 8.81 5.50
N GLY A 159 -34.09 7.50 5.45
CA GLY A 159 -35.19 6.80 4.81
C GLY A 159 -35.16 6.85 3.28
N ILE A 160 -34.00 7.15 2.67
CA ILE A 160 -33.82 7.17 1.21
C ILE A 160 -33.27 5.81 0.79
N ASP A 161 -34.05 5.05 0.05
CA ASP A 161 -33.75 3.70 -0.41
C ASP A 161 -33.65 3.58 -1.95
N ASP A 162 -33.78 4.70 -2.66
CA ASP A 162 -33.62 4.78 -4.11
C ASP A 162 -32.60 5.84 -4.51
N TRP A 163 -31.65 5.46 -5.38
CA TRP A 163 -30.64 6.38 -5.92
C TRP A 163 -31.25 7.53 -6.72
N ALA A 164 -32.42 7.34 -7.33
CA ALA A 164 -33.13 8.39 -8.08
C ALA A 164 -33.67 9.50 -7.17
N ALA A 165 -33.90 9.23 -5.90
CA ALA A 165 -34.40 10.18 -4.91
C ALA A 165 -33.28 11.02 -4.26
N VAL A 166 -32.01 10.74 -4.54
CA VAL A 166 -30.86 11.44 -3.96
C VAL A 166 -30.78 12.87 -4.49
N SER A 167 -30.74 13.84 -3.58
CA SER A 167 -30.61 15.27 -3.87
C SER A 167 -29.17 15.79 -3.71
N ALA A 168 -28.88 16.97 -4.25
CA ALA A 168 -27.63 17.69 -4.01
C ALA A 168 -27.40 17.96 -2.50
N GLY A 169 -28.49 18.27 -1.74
CA GLY A 169 -28.40 18.47 -0.30
C GLY A 169 -27.95 17.23 0.49
N ASP A 170 -28.25 16.02 0.01
CA ASP A 170 -27.75 14.78 0.63
C ASP A 170 -26.27 14.59 0.37
N VAL A 171 -25.80 14.95 -0.83
CA VAL A 171 -24.39 14.94 -1.18
C VAL A 171 -23.62 15.94 -0.32
N ASP A 172 -24.10 17.19 -0.22
CA ASP A 172 -23.46 18.24 0.58
C ASP A 172 -23.37 17.84 2.05
N ALA A 173 -24.42 17.30 2.62
CA ALA A 173 -24.43 16.83 4.01
C ALA A 173 -23.40 15.70 4.26
N PHE A 174 -23.18 14.82 3.29
CA PHE A 174 -22.18 13.76 3.41
C PHE A 174 -20.76 14.30 3.29
N LEU A 175 -20.56 15.36 2.50
CA LEU A 175 -19.24 15.93 2.22
C LEU A 175 -18.73 16.85 3.31
N VAL A 176 -19.58 17.46 4.14
CA VAL A 176 -19.21 18.39 5.22
C VAL A 176 -18.11 17.82 6.13
N ALA A 177 -18.09 16.52 6.38
CA ALA A 177 -17.15 15.90 7.29
C ALA A 177 -15.80 15.48 6.64
N ASN A 178 -15.72 15.34 5.28
CA ASN A 178 -14.51 14.80 4.61
C ASN A 178 -14.52 15.10 3.10
N MET A 179 -14.27 16.33 2.72
CA MET A 179 -14.50 16.80 1.34
C MET A 179 -13.66 16.14 0.23
N ASN A 180 -12.35 16.09 0.36
CA ASN A 180 -11.49 15.92 -0.84
C ASN A 180 -11.47 14.52 -1.47
N SER A 181 -11.45 13.44 -0.71
CA SER A 181 -11.39 12.09 -1.27
C SER A 181 -12.75 11.55 -1.69
N ARG A 182 -13.82 11.91 -0.94
CA ARG A 182 -15.18 11.40 -1.15
C ARG A 182 -15.85 12.00 -2.39
N VAL A 183 -15.59 13.26 -2.71
CA VAL A 183 -16.14 13.92 -3.92
C VAL A 183 -15.78 13.13 -5.18
N ALA A 184 -14.53 12.71 -5.33
CA ALA A 184 -14.10 11.94 -6.50
C ALA A 184 -14.81 10.58 -6.61
N SER A 185 -15.10 9.93 -5.48
CA SER A 185 -15.84 8.67 -5.43
C SER A 185 -17.31 8.85 -5.81
N LEU A 186 -17.98 9.87 -5.25
CA LEU A 186 -19.38 10.18 -5.57
C LEU A 186 -19.55 10.59 -7.02
N ARG A 187 -18.70 11.47 -7.56
CA ARG A 187 -18.73 11.87 -8.98
C ARG A 187 -18.58 10.68 -9.92
N ALA A 188 -17.63 9.80 -9.63
CA ALA A 188 -17.43 8.59 -10.44
C ALA A 188 -18.68 7.68 -10.41
N PHE A 189 -19.32 7.57 -9.26
CA PHE A 189 -20.52 6.77 -9.08
C PHE A 189 -21.72 7.40 -9.79
N PHE A 190 -22.00 8.69 -9.56
CA PHE A 190 -23.16 9.34 -10.16
C PHE A 190 -23.01 9.56 -11.68
N ALA A 191 -21.79 9.75 -12.19
CA ALA A 191 -21.55 9.70 -13.63
C ALA A 191 -21.90 8.33 -14.23
N PHE A 192 -21.51 7.23 -13.56
CA PHE A 192 -21.91 5.88 -13.93
C PHE A 192 -23.44 5.68 -13.83
N ALA A 193 -24.06 6.07 -12.71
CA ALA A 193 -25.50 5.93 -12.47
C ALA A 193 -26.32 6.70 -13.52
N LYS A 194 -25.90 7.92 -13.88
CA LYS A 194 -26.50 8.72 -14.94
C LYS A 194 -26.37 8.04 -16.31
N GLN A 195 -25.17 7.53 -16.63
CA GLN A 195 -24.95 6.78 -17.89
C GLN A 195 -25.87 5.55 -17.99
N ARG A 196 -26.17 4.91 -16.86
CA ARG A 196 -27.08 3.75 -16.75
C ARG A 196 -28.54 4.13 -16.59
N LYS A 197 -28.87 5.42 -16.61
CA LYS A 197 -30.24 5.97 -16.42
C LYS A 197 -30.86 5.58 -15.07
N VAL A 198 -30.05 5.29 -14.05
CA VAL A 198 -30.48 5.08 -12.66
C VAL A 198 -30.86 6.41 -12.04
N VAL A 199 -30.12 7.46 -12.35
CA VAL A 199 -30.44 8.85 -11.99
C VAL A 199 -30.58 9.68 -13.26
N LEU A 200 -31.50 10.64 -13.27
CA LEU A 200 -31.69 11.56 -14.41
C LEU A 200 -30.75 12.76 -14.30
N VAL A 201 -30.59 13.26 -13.09
CA VAL A 201 -29.71 14.40 -12.79
C VAL A 201 -28.56 13.91 -11.91
N ASP A 202 -27.35 14.37 -12.20
CA ASP A 202 -26.20 14.08 -11.34
C ASP A 202 -26.23 15.01 -10.11
N PRO A 203 -26.48 14.51 -8.89
CA PRO A 203 -26.56 15.34 -7.70
C PRO A 203 -25.21 15.94 -7.30
N THR A 204 -24.09 15.48 -7.91
CA THR A 204 -22.75 16.03 -7.67
C THR A 204 -22.38 17.16 -8.63
N ALA A 205 -23.24 17.51 -9.60
CA ALA A 205 -22.93 18.49 -10.64
C ALA A 205 -22.66 19.91 -10.08
N GLY A 206 -23.32 20.27 -8.97
CA GLY A 206 -23.14 21.57 -8.30
C GLY A 206 -22.04 21.59 -7.24
N VAL A 207 -21.42 20.44 -6.94
CA VAL A 207 -20.35 20.40 -5.94
C VAL A 207 -19.11 21.07 -6.52
N ASP A 208 -18.82 22.30 -6.06
CA ASP A 208 -17.61 23.01 -6.47
C ASP A 208 -16.39 22.41 -5.77
N HIS A 209 -15.76 21.46 -6.43
CA HIS A 209 -14.50 20.90 -5.98
C HIS A 209 -13.38 21.47 -6.86
N ARG A 210 -13.02 22.70 -6.58
CA ARG A 210 -11.76 23.24 -7.07
C ARG A 210 -10.65 22.65 -6.21
N SER A 211 -9.97 21.62 -6.71
CA SER A 211 -8.65 21.32 -6.17
C SER A 211 -7.84 22.60 -6.20
N PRO A 212 -7.27 23.05 -5.07
CA PRO A 212 -6.39 24.21 -5.08
C PRO A 212 -5.37 24.01 -6.19
N LYS A 213 -5.19 25.00 -7.06
CA LYS A 213 -4.12 25.00 -8.04
C LYS A 213 -2.83 25.07 -7.24
N GLY A 214 -1.96 24.08 -7.40
CA GLY A 214 -0.68 24.04 -6.71
C GLY A 214 -0.67 23.14 -5.48
N PHE A 215 0.48 23.08 -4.86
CA PHE A 215 0.74 22.24 -3.70
C PHE A 215 0.30 22.97 -2.41
N SER A 216 -0.63 22.37 -1.69
CA SER A 216 -1.15 22.90 -0.41
C SER A 216 -0.82 22.02 0.80
N GLY A 217 0.09 21.06 0.64
CA GLY A 217 0.50 20.14 1.71
C GLY A 217 1.50 20.76 2.68
N ARG A 218 1.77 20.04 3.78
CA ARG A 218 2.81 20.41 4.74
C ARG A 218 4.20 20.20 4.13
N VAL A 219 5.09 21.17 4.29
CA VAL A 219 6.53 21.04 4.09
C VAL A 219 7.26 21.34 5.40
N LEU A 220 8.41 20.74 5.60
CA LEU A 220 9.23 20.95 6.79
C LEU A 220 10.04 22.25 6.67
N LEU A 221 10.10 23.00 7.76
CA LEU A 221 10.99 24.12 7.91
C LEU A 221 12.47 23.67 7.88
N ARG A 222 13.38 24.57 7.56
CA ARG A 222 14.83 24.26 7.54
C ARG A 222 15.36 23.81 8.91
N SER A 223 14.80 24.31 10.00
CA SER A 223 15.13 23.86 11.36
C SER A 223 14.72 22.41 11.57
N GLU A 224 13.46 22.06 11.26
CA GLU A 224 12.95 20.69 11.36
C GLU A 224 13.78 19.71 10.50
N GLN A 225 14.14 20.11 9.28
CA GLN A 225 15.00 19.29 8.41
C GLN A 225 16.38 19.05 9.05
N ARG A 226 16.99 20.07 9.66
CA ARG A 226 18.30 19.93 10.34
C ARG A 226 18.22 19.01 11.55
N GLU A 227 17.16 19.11 12.33
CA GLU A 227 16.94 18.22 13.47
C GLU A 227 16.83 16.75 13.03
N LEU A 228 16.02 16.47 12.00
CA LEU A 228 15.89 15.12 11.44
C LEU A 228 17.21 14.60 10.87
N LEU A 229 17.96 15.43 10.13
CA LEU A 229 19.27 15.04 9.62
C LEU A 229 20.27 14.77 10.76
N GLY A 230 20.27 15.59 11.81
CA GLY A 230 21.07 15.37 13.02
C GLY A 230 20.72 14.06 13.73
N ARG A 231 19.42 13.74 13.86
CA ARG A 231 18.95 12.47 14.40
C ARG A 231 19.42 11.29 13.54
N TRP A 232 19.20 11.32 12.23
CA TRP A 232 19.53 10.20 11.35
C TRP A 232 21.02 10.05 11.04
N ALA A 233 21.83 11.02 11.39
CA ALA A 233 23.30 10.89 11.41
C ALA A 233 23.79 9.98 12.55
N ARG A 234 22.99 9.81 13.62
CA ARG A 234 23.37 9.05 14.81
C ARG A 234 23.27 7.54 14.53
N PRO A 235 24.27 6.75 14.93
CA PRO A 235 24.28 5.30 14.68
C PRO A 235 23.33 4.51 15.60
N ASP A 236 22.90 5.08 16.74
CA ASP A 236 22.01 4.47 17.73
C ASP A 236 20.52 4.51 17.32
N VAL A 237 20.18 5.27 16.29
CA VAL A 237 18.82 5.32 15.74
C VAL A 237 18.57 4.09 14.87
N ASN A 238 17.32 3.58 14.88
CA ASN A 238 16.90 2.44 14.10
C ASN A 238 17.34 2.54 12.62
N ALA A 239 18.01 1.52 12.12
CA ALA A 239 18.60 1.53 10.77
C ALA A 239 17.55 1.68 9.66
N ASN A 240 16.35 1.09 9.82
CA ASN A 240 15.25 1.24 8.88
C ASN A 240 14.69 2.69 8.89
N GLU A 241 14.57 3.31 10.07
CA GLU A 241 14.16 4.72 10.22
C GLU A 241 15.13 5.65 9.50
N ARG A 242 16.44 5.48 9.76
CA ARG A 242 17.50 6.29 9.14
C ARG A 242 17.49 6.18 7.62
N ALA A 243 17.48 4.95 7.09
CA ALA A 243 17.48 4.72 5.65
C ALA A 243 16.21 5.28 4.99
N ALA A 244 15.04 4.98 5.53
CA ALA A 244 13.76 5.47 5.01
C ALA A 244 13.65 7.00 5.10
N GLY A 245 14.07 7.61 6.22
CA GLY A 245 14.02 9.05 6.43
C GLY A 245 14.92 9.81 5.46
N LEU A 246 16.18 9.41 5.34
CA LEU A 246 17.14 10.04 4.43
C LEU A 246 16.74 9.86 2.96
N LEU A 247 16.33 8.66 2.56
CA LEU A 247 15.82 8.42 1.21
C LEU A 247 14.59 9.29 0.89
N SER A 248 13.70 9.49 1.86
CA SER A 248 12.51 10.34 1.65
C SER A 248 12.86 11.82 1.62
N LEU A 249 13.64 12.32 2.60
CA LEU A 249 13.93 13.74 2.75
C LEU A 249 14.94 14.26 1.71
N LEU A 250 16.00 13.50 1.41
CA LEU A 250 17.07 13.95 0.52
C LEU A 250 16.85 13.50 -0.93
N HIS A 251 16.24 12.33 -1.14
CA HIS A 251 16.08 11.75 -2.48
C HIS A 251 14.61 11.61 -2.91
N GLY A 252 13.67 12.10 -2.08
CA GLY A 252 12.24 12.14 -2.41
C GLY A 252 11.62 10.77 -2.63
N ALA A 253 12.11 9.73 -1.92
CA ALA A 253 11.51 8.40 -2.00
C ALA A 253 10.11 8.40 -1.37
N GLY A 254 9.15 7.80 -2.08
CA GLY A 254 7.80 7.60 -1.55
C GLY A 254 7.68 6.29 -0.77
N SER A 255 6.62 6.16 0.04
CA SER A 255 6.40 4.96 0.85
C SER A 255 6.31 3.67 0.02
N TYR A 256 5.82 3.74 -1.21
CA TYR A 256 5.84 2.61 -2.13
C TYR A 256 7.27 2.22 -2.52
N GLU A 257 8.10 3.20 -2.91
CA GLU A 257 9.49 2.98 -3.30
C GLU A 257 10.30 2.41 -2.12
N LEU A 258 10.13 2.96 -0.91
CA LEU A 258 10.80 2.46 0.30
C LEU A 258 10.45 1.00 0.61
N ARG A 259 9.17 0.64 0.49
CA ARG A 259 8.71 -0.72 0.77
C ARG A 259 9.22 -1.75 -0.20
N HIS A 260 9.32 -1.38 -1.48
CA HIS A 260 9.70 -2.28 -2.58
C HIS A 260 11.18 -2.16 -2.97
N LEU A 261 11.96 -1.40 -2.22
CA LEU A 261 13.41 -1.30 -2.41
C LEU A 261 14.06 -2.65 -2.07
N LEU A 262 14.71 -3.26 -3.05
CA LEU A 262 15.44 -4.51 -2.87
C LEU A 262 16.85 -4.23 -2.36
N ALA A 263 17.45 -5.20 -1.66
CA ALA A 263 18.82 -5.08 -1.22
C ALA A 263 19.80 -4.99 -2.41
N GLU A 264 19.50 -5.68 -3.52
CA GLU A 264 20.27 -5.66 -4.77
C GLU A 264 20.17 -4.34 -5.55
N ASP A 265 19.14 -3.53 -5.28
CA ASP A 265 18.98 -2.20 -5.88
C ASP A 265 19.97 -1.16 -5.36
N ILE A 266 20.79 -1.53 -4.37
CA ILE A 266 21.72 -0.63 -3.66
C ILE A 266 23.15 -0.93 -4.07
N ASP A 267 23.76 0.02 -4.79
CA ASP A 267 25.17 -0.01 -5.15
C ASP A 267 25.94 1.00 -4.24
N LEU A 268 26.47 0.48 -3.14
CA LEU A 268 27.24 1.29 -2.18
C LEU A 268 28.56 1.78 -2.74
N ASP A 269 29.19 1.03 -3.65
CA ASP A 269 30.49 1.38 -4.22
C ASP A 269 30.36 2.58 -5.16
N ARG A 270 29.26 2.63 -5.92
CA ARG A 270 28.95 3.77 -6.79
C ARG A 270 28.07 4.82 -6.14
N SER A 271 27.71 4.63 -4.87
CA SER A 271 26.79 5.53 -4.14
C SER A 271 25.49 5.79 -4.91
N ARG A 272 24.81 4.72 -5.34
CA ARG A 272 23.58 4.78 -6.14
C ARG A 272 22.52 3.82 -5.62
N VAL A 273 21.26 4.18 -5.84
CA VAL A 273 20.10 3.37 -5.48
C VAL A 273 19.07 3.40 -6.61
N VAL A 274 18.52 2.26 -6.98
CA VAL A 274 17.39 2.15 -7.90
C VAL A 274 16.09 2.28 -7.09
N LEU A 275 15.32 3.35 -7.28
CA LEU A 275 14.09 3.61 -6.56
C LEU A 275 12.87 3.34 -7.44
N GLY A 276 12.19 2.24 -7.19
CA GLY A 276 10.97 1.87 -7.87
C GLY A 276 11.11 1.81 -9.39
N ARG A 277 10.26 2.56 -10.12
CA ARG A 277 10.29 2.62 -11.60
C ARG A 277 10.95 3.89 -12.14
N ARG A 278 11.80 4.56 -11.36
CA ARG A 278 12.53 5.72 -11.86
C ARG A 278 13.44 5.31 -13.00
N ARG A 279 13.54 6.17 -14.00
CA ARG A 279 14.31 5.89 -15.22
C ARG A 279 15.80 5.71 -14.97
N PHE A 280 16.33 6.37 -13.93
CA PHE A 280 17.76 6.36 -13.60
C PHE A 280 17.96 6.00 -12.13
N ALA A 281 19.08 5.32 -11.84
CA ALA A 281 19.55 5.14 -10.49
C ALA A 281 19.83 6.52 -9.85
N VAL A 282 19.42 6.69 -8.62
CA VAL A 282 19.54 7.93 -7.85
C VAL A 282 20.90 7.97 -7.17
N PRO A 283 21.74 8.99 -7.42
CA PRO A 283 22.95 9.18 -6.64
C PRO A 283 22.59 9.55 -5.20
N VAL A 284 23.27 8.95 -4.24
CA VAL A 284 23.02 9.19 -2.81
C VAL A 284 24.24 9.79 -2.16
N ASP A 285 24.00 10.66 -1.19
CA ASP A 285 25.01 11.36 -0.41
C ASP A 285 25.67 10.43 0.64
N PRO A 286 26.84 10.81 1.22
CA PRO A 286 27.56 9.96 2.17
C PRO A 286 26.77 9.56 3.42
N ILE A 287 25.89 10.44 3.95
CA ILE A 287 25.08 10.12 5.13
C ILE A 287 24.02 9.07 4.80
N THR A 288 23.43 9.15 3.60
CA THR A 288 22.48 8.13 3.10
C THR A 288 23.21 6.81 2.84
N VAL A 289 24.41 6.82 2.26
CA VAL A 289 25.26 5.62 2.08
C VAL A 289 25.53 4.94 3.42
N ALA A 290 25.90 5.71 4.45
CA ALA A 290 26.17 5.17 5.79
C ALA A 290 24.88 4.54 6.41
N ALA A 291 23.74 5.17 6.23
CA ALA A 291 22.45 4.62 6.72
C ALA A 291 22.05 3.35 5.97
N LEU A 292 22.22 3.31 4.64
CA LEU A 292 21.94 2.13 3.83
C LEU A 292 22.86 0.96 4.20
N ARG A 293 24.15 1.22 4.41
CA ARG A 293 25.09 0.20 4.88
C ARG A 293 24.68 -0.37 6.23
N ALA A 294 24.28 0.47 7.18
CA ALA A 294 23.78 0.01 8.48
C ALA A 294 22.48 -0.80 8.35
N CYS A 295 21.59 -0.42 7.44
CA CYS A 295 20.34 -1.14 7.18
C CYS A 295 20.61 -2.51 6.53
N LEU A 296 21.54 -2.61 5.58
CA LEU A 296 21.99 -3.87 4.97
C LEU A 296 22.63 -4.78 6.02
N ALA A 297 23.53 -4.27 6.85
CA ALA A 297 24.15 -5.04 7.93
C ALA A 297 23.12 -5.58 8.96
N ALA A 298 22.14 -4.75 9.33
CA ALA A 298 21.05 -5.19 10.18
C ALA A 298 20.19 -6.28 9.52
N ARG A 299 19.98 -6.19 8.19
CA ARG A 299 19.29 -7.22 7.42
C ARG A 299 20.08 -8.53 7.34
N GLU A 300 21.39 -8.48 7.12
CA GLU A 300 22.28 -9.66 7.04
C GLU A 300 22.31 -10.46 8.33
N SER A 301 22.06 -9.82 9.47
CA SER A 301 21.93 -10.50 10.76
C SER A 301 20.64 -11.34 10.88
N LEU A 302 19.70 -11.21 9.93
CA LEU A 302 18.42 -11.92 9.94
C LEU A 302 18.45 -13.12 9.01
N VAL A 303 17.91 -14.24 9.47
CA VAL A 303 17.63 -15.39 8.61
C VAL A 303 16.36 -15.08 7.82
N THR A 304 16.50 -14.74 6.54
CA THR A 304 15.36 -14.39 5.68
C THR A 304 15.71 -14.54 4.20
N GLU A 305 14.76 -14.99 3.39
CA GLU A 305 14.82 -14.99 1.93
C GLU A 305 14.10 -13.76 1.32
N ASN A 306 13.57 -12.88 2.17
CA ASN A 306 12.92 -11.68 1.70
C ASN A 306 13.94 -10.77 0.98
N PRO A 307 13.74 -10.41 -0.30
CA PRO A 307 14.71 -9.62 -1.05
C PRO A 307 14.75 -8.14 -0.68
N HIS A 308 13.73 -7.65 0.04
CA HIS A 308 13.58 -6.21 0.33
C HIS A 308 14.60 -5.72 1.36
N LEU A 309 14.98 -4.45 1.26
CA LEU A 309 15.89 -3.81 2.22
C LEU A 309 15.27 -3.74 3.62
N ILE A 310 14.03 -3.25 3.71
CA ILE A 310 13.33 -3.04 4.98
C ILE A 310 12.64 -4.33 5.40
N ILE A 311 13.19 -4.98 6.42
CA ILE A 311 12.68 -6.23 6.98
C ILE A 311 12.03 -5.96 8.34
N THR A 312 10.86 -6.55 8.57
CA THR A 312 10.12 -6.54 9.84
C THR A 312 10.01 -7.94 10.41
N LYS A 313 9.53 -8.07 11.64
CA LYS A 313 9.25 -9.38 12.27
C LYS A 313 8.32 -10.25 11.41
N ASP A 314 7.34 -9.63 10.74
CA ASP A 314 6.41 -10.34 9.86
C ASP A 314 7.02 -10.58 8.49
N SER A 315 7.60 -9.55 7.85
CA SER A 315 8.08 -9.66 6.47
C SER A 315 9.28 -10.59 6.30
N ARG A 316 10.06 -10.84 7.36
CA ARG A 316 11.16 -11.82 7.30
C ARG A 316 10.71 -13.28 7.04
N MET A 317 9.41 -13.54 7.27
CA MET A 317 8.84 -14.88 7.09
C MET A 317 8.39 -15.15 5.65
N HIS A 318 8.36 -14.15 4.79
CA HIS A 318 7.88 -14.24 3.41
C HIS A 318 8.65 -13.29 2.49
N THR A 319 8.44 -13.41 1.17
CA THR A 319 9.16 -12.61 0.15
C THR A 319 8.52 -11.26 -0.16
N ARG A 320 7.40 -10.92 0.49
CA ARG A 320 6.65 -9.67 0.23
C ARG A 320 7.25 -8.48 0.99
N PRO A 321 7.06 -7.25 0.47
CA PRO A 321 7.49 -6.05 1.18
C PRO A 321 6.78 -5.88 2.52
N CYS A 322 7.41 -5.14 3.43
CA CYS A 322 6.78 -4.74 4.69
C CYS A 322 5.46 -3.99 4.46
N SER A 323 4.60 -3.92 5.47
CA SER A 323 3.33 -3.20 5.37
C SER A 323 3.54 -1.70 5.18
N GLN A 324 2.60 -1.02 4.54
CA GLN A 324 2.61 0.45 4.45
C GLN A 324 2.55 1.08 5.85
N TYR A 325 1.77 0.48 6.73
CA TYR A 325 1.63 0.88 8.11
C TYR A 325 2.97 0.94 8.83
N TYR A 326 3.84 -0.07 8.66
CA TYR A 326 5.17 -0.08 9.26
C TYR A 326 6.02 1.12 8.83
N VAL A 327 6.03 1.44 7.53
CA VAL A 327 6.83 2.58 7.03
C VAL A 327 6.31 3.91 7.57
N PHE A 328 5.01 4.05 7.78
CA PHE A 328 4.45 5.23 8.44
C PHE A 328 4.84 5.28 9.91
N HIS A 329 4.76 4.17 10.63
CA HIS A 329 5.12 4.08 12.05
C HIS A 329 6.61 4.30 12.37
N LEU A 330 7.50 4.18 11.38
CA LEU A 330 8.92 4.50 11.59
C LEU A 330 9.14 5.96 12.06
N PHE A 331 8.17 6.84 11.82
CA PHE A 331 8.27 8.27 12.06
C PHE A 331 7.23 8.83 13.04
N ASP A 332 6.47 7.97 13.73
CA ASP A 332 5.41 8.39 14.65
C ASP A 332 5.95 9.30 15.76
N ASP A 333 7.07 8.92 16.37
CA ASP A 333 7.72 9.71 17.43
C ASP A 333 8.23 11.09 16.95
N LEU A 334 8.31 11.28 15.64
CA LEU A 334 8.80 12.51 15.03
C LEU A 334 7.66 13.43 14.56
N GLY A 335 6.41 12.98 14.62
CA GLY A 335 5.25 13.72 14.16
C GLY A 335 5.29 14.07 12.66
N VAL A 336 6.05 13.29 11.86
CA VAL A 336 6.16 13.44 10.42
C VAL A 336 5.79 12.15 9.70
N SER A 337 5.40 12.25 8.44
CA SER A 337 5.13 11.08 7.61
C SER A 337 6.12 11.00 6.42
N PRO A 338 6.34 9.81 5.85
CA PRO A 338 7.14 9.67 4.62
C PRO A 338 6.67 10.60 3.51
N GLN A 339 5.37 10.87 3.46
CA GLN A 339 4.80 11.78 2.47
C GLN A 339 5.25 13.22 2.69
N VAL A 340 5.25 13.72 3.93
CA VAL A 340 5.73 15.07 4.28
C VAL A 340 7.21 15.22 3.95
N LEU A 341 8.03 14.21 4.26
CA LEU A 341 9.46 14.19 3.91
C LEU A 341 9.66 14.29 2.39
N ARG A 342 8.98 13.43 1.63
CA ARG A 342 9.02 13.47 0.16
C ARG A 342 8.53 14.80 -0.40
N GLN A 343 7.41 15.31 0.08
CA GLN A 343 6.84 16.59 -0.38
C GLN A 343 7.78 17.75 -0.14
N THR A 344 8.44 17.79 1.02
CA THR A 344 9.47 18.78 1.34
C THR A 344 10.58 18.78 0.28
N ARG A 345 11.06 17.60 -0.13
CA ARG A 345 12.07 17.47 -1.18
C ARG A 345 11.55 17.92 -2.55
N LEU A 346 10.36 17.50 -2.90
CA LEU A 346 9.75 17.83 -4.20
C LEU A 346 9.55 19.33 -4.37
N VAL A 347 8.97 20.00 -3.37
CA VAL A 347 8.80 21.46 -3.36
C VAL A 347 10.16 22.17 -3.47
N HIS A 348 11.15 21.73 -2.69
CA HIS A 348 12.49 22.33 -2.74
C HIS A 348 13.14 22.23 -4.14
N VAL A 349 12.95 21.12 -4.84
CA VAL A 349 13.52 20.92 -6.18
C VAL A 349 12.66 21.58 -7.26
N ALA A 350 11.34 21.62 -7.09
CA ALA A 350 10.40 22.21 -8.04
C ALA A 350 10.70 23.68 -8.33
N HIS A 351 11.17 24.43 -7.34
CA HIS A 351 11.57 25.83 -7.52
C HIS A 351 12.84 26.04 -8.39
N ARG A 352 13.55 24.96 -8.78
CA ARG A 352 14.86 25.04 -9.45
C ARG A 352 14.99 24.12 -10.67
N ALA A 353 14.00 23.30 -10.94
CA ALA A 353 14.07 22.29 -11.99
C ALA A 353 12.93 22.46 -13.01
N ASP A 354 13.23 22.10 -14.26
CA ASP A 354 12.20 21.94 -15.28
C ASP A 354 11.19 20.86 -14.89
N PRO A 355 9.87 21.03 -15.19
CA PRO A 355 8.81 20.04 -14.88
C PRO A 355 9.13 18.63 -15.38
N ARG A 356 9.73 18.50 -16.56
CA ARG A 356 10.09 17.21 -17.16
C ARG A 356 11.22 16.54 -16.41
N VAL A 357 12.21 17.34 -15.99
CA VAL A 357 13.32 16.86 -15.16
C VAL A 357 12.79 16.39 -13.82
N LEU A 358 11.90 17.16 -13.19
CA LEU A 358 11.25 16.79 -11.92
C LEU A 358 10.46 15.49 -12.08
N ALA A 359 9.66 15.36 -13.14
CA ALA A 359 8.88 14.16 -13.42
C ALA A 359 9.76 12.92 -13.57
N ILE A 360 10.82 13.00 -14.35
CA ILE A 360 11.76 11.90 -14.60
C ILE A 360 12.54 11.53 -13.33
N ALA A 361 13.07 12.53 -12.62
CA ALA A 361 13.93 12.31 -11.45
C ALA A 361 13.17 11.67 -10.28
N PHE A 362 11.89 11.99 -10.10
CA PHE A 362 11.08 11.51 -8.98
C PHE A 362 10.00 10.50 -9.37
N GLY A 363 9.97 10.05 -10.63
CA GLY A 363 8.97 9.10 -11.12
C GLY A 363 7.53 9.63 -11.06
N LEU A 364 7.35 10.93 -11.31
CA LEU A 364 6.05 11.60 -11.34
C LEU A 364 5.48 11.60 -12.77
N THR A 365 4.17 11.81 -12.88
CA THR A 365 3.54 12.25 -14.13
C THR A 365 3.83 13.73 -14.35
N GLU A 366 3.74 14.22 -15.60
CA GLU A 366 3.90 15.66 -15.88
C GLU A 366 2.91 16.52 -15.07
N GLY A 367 1.64 16.11 -14.98
CA GLY A 367 0.66 16.79 -14.14
C GLY A 367 1.00 16.78 -12.65
N GLY A 368 1.63 15.68 -12.17
CA GLY A 368 2.13 15.60 -10.80
C GLY A 368 3.31 16.53 -10.55
N ALA A 369 4.21 16.71 -11.53
CA ALA A 369 5.30 17.66 -11.42
C ALA A 369 4.79 19.11 -11.43
N LEU A 370 3.87 19.44 -12.34
CA LEU A 370 3.25 20.76 -12.42
C LEU A 370 2.51 21.14 -11.12
N HIS A 371 1.90 20.16 -10.43
CA HIS A 371 1.26 20.41 -9.14
C HIS A 371 2.20 21.01 -8.09
N TYR A 372 3.47 20.57 -8.06
CA TYR A 372 4.49 21.11 -7.14
C TYR A 372 5.10 22.45 -7.61
N MET A 373 4.89 22.80 -8.87
CA MET A 373 5.46 24.01 -9.47
C MET A 373 4.47 25.16 -9.57
N ALA A 374 3.18 24.89 -9.40
CA ALA A 374 2.13 25.90 -9.63
C ALA A 374 2.26 27.15 -8.73
N ASP A 375 2.89 27.00 -7.56
CA ASP A 375 3.17 28.12 -6.65
C ASP A 375 4.45 28.89 -6.99
N SER A 376 5.29 28.32 -7.88
CA SER A 376 6.56 28.98 -8.32
C SER A 376 6.40 29.75 -9.62
N VAL A 377 5.25 29.63 -10.29
CA VAL A 377 4.94 30.42 -11.48
C VAL A 377 4.33 31.73 -11.02
N ASP A 378 5.14 32.77 -11.03
CA ASP A 378 4.68 34.14 -10.74
C ASP A 378 3.67 34.54 -11.82
N HIS A 379 2.38 34.58 -11.46
CA HIS A 379 1.30 34.94 -12.38
C HIS A 379 1.46 36.36 -12.93
N GLU A 380 2.26 37.23 -12.30
CA GLU A 380 2.56 38.57 -12.77
C GLU A 380 3.53 38.55 -13.96
N GLU A 381 4.53 37.66 -13.99
CA GLU A 381 5.44 37.54 -15.15
C GLU A 381 4.75 36.97 -16.40
N LEU A 382 3.78 36.05 -16.23
CA LEU A 382 3.00 35.55 -17.37
C LEU A 382 2.06 36.61 -17.96
N ALA A 383 1.59 37.55 -17.15
CA ALA A 383 0.74 38.65 -17.61
C ALA A 383 1.54 39.71 -18.41
N PHE A 384 2.85 39.85 -18.17
CA PHE A 384 3.71 40.78 -18.90
C PHE A 384 4.14 40.25 -20.27
N GLY A 385 4.22 38.92 -20.46
CA GLY A 385 4.58 38.31 -21.74
C GLY A 385 3.43 38.21 -22.76
N ALA A 386 2.21 38.57 -22.39
CA ALA A 386 0.99 38.44 -23.23
C ALA A 386 0.48 39.77 -23.77
N LYS A 387 1.26 40.85 -23.72
CA LYS A 387 0.90 42.11 -24.45
C LYS A 387 1.57 42.09 -25.82
N PRO A 388 0.76 42.28 -26.91
CA PRO A 388 1.23 42.31 -28.30
C PRO A 388 2.15 43.50 -28.58
#